data_7fa9cd4e19d502721c4f984bbc53fb20
#
_entry.id   7fa9cd4e19d502721c4f984bbc53fb20
#
_cell.length_a   1.000
_cell.length_b   1.000
_cell.length_c   1.000
_cell.angle_alpha   90.00
_cell.angle_beta   90.00
_cell.angle_gamma   90.00
#
_symmetry.space_group_name_H-M   'P 1'
#
loop_
_entity.id
_entity.type
_entity.pdbx_description
1 polymer ?
#
loop_
_entity_poly.entity_id
_entity_poly.type
_entity_poly.pdbx_seq_one_letter_code
_entity_poly.pdbx_strand_id
1 'polypeptide(L)'
;MTLYQQITDMFSRELASHGRAFVNYQALSGVEVKDMTIDGFPAKLFFNPARVRSVMADVSPEALQKRACFLCPDGLEPLQLTTVWDSPTGQTYFIRVNPFPIFNHHFTISSAIHERQTFAPHMESMLHLAEAMPEMSIFYNGPMCGASAPDHMHFQAVPRHSMPMEDHFDTNYANAVLVQKSDLQSHLAALEKVLSMASIPENASQTGSLTAGASRTEEWEPRWNIISWYEPVSSPNSLIASSPKFNTIVFFRRESRPQCFFAPENERILFSPGTVEMGGVGIVANRESFDRITPEVLRSMIQEVADKIV
;
A
#
# COMPACT_ATOMS: atom_id res chain seq x y z
N MET A 1 -14.58 -13.46 -19.14
CA MET A 1 -14.69 -12.80 -17.81
C MET A 1 -13.38 -12.08 -17.58
N THR A 2 -13.43 -10.77 -17.33
CA THR A 2 -12.22 -9.98 -17.02
C THR A 2 -11.61 -10.39 -15.67
N LEU A 3 -10.35 -10.03 -15.41
CA LEU A 3 -9.74 -10.30 -14.10
C LEU A 3 -10.54 -9.62 -12.97
N TYR A 4 -10.97 -8.38 -13.19
CA TYR A 4 -11.82 -7.66 -12.23
C TYR A 4 -13.13 -8.41 -11.92
N GLN A 5 -13.81 -8.95 -12.93
CA GLN A 5 -15.02 -9.76 -12.72
C GLN A 5 -14.73 -11.05 -11.93
N GLN A 6 -13.57 -11.69 -12.16
CA GLN A 6 -13.18 -12.90 -11.43
C GLN A 6 -12.96 -12.62 -9.95
N ILE A 7 -12.23 -11.53 -9.61
CA ILE A 7 -11.95 -11.20 -8.22
C ILE A 7 -13.18 -10.67 -7.47
N THR A 8 -14.09 -9.97 -8.14
CA THR A 8 -15.35 -9.50 -7.52
C THR A 8 -16.34 -10.65 -7.29
N ASP A 9 -16.38 -11.64 -8.17
CA ASP A 9 -17.13 -12.88 -7.94
C ASP A 9 -16.54 -13.67 -6.77
N MET A 10 -15.21 -13.84 -6.75
CA MET A 10 -14.51 -14.46 -5.64
C MET A 10 -14.79 -13.73 -4.32
N PHE A 11 -14.73 -12.41 -4.30
CA PHE A 11 -15.05 -11.58 -3.14
C PHE A 11 -16.45 -11.87 -2.61
N SER A 12 -17.45 -11.86 -3.49
CA SER A 12 -18.85 -12.13 -3.12
C SER A 12 -19.04 -13.53 -2.52
N ARG A 13 -18.38 -14.54 -3.10
CA ARG A 13 -18.41 -15.92 -2.62
C ARG A 13 -17.70 -16.08 -1.28
N GLU A 14 -16.55 -15.42 -1.08
CA GLU A 14 -15.83 -15.50 0.18
C GLU A 14 -16.62 -14.85 1.32
N LEU A 15 -17.23 -13.69 1.10
CA LEU A 15 -18.08 -13.05 2.11
C LEU A 15 -19.32 -13.89 2.44
N ALA A 16 -19.90 -14.60 1.47
CA ALA A 16 -21.02 -15.51 1.69
C ALA A 16 -20.66 -16.71 2.58
N SER A 17 -19.38 -17.00 2.77
CA SER A 17 -18.90 -18.06 3.67
C SER A 17 -19.00 -17.72 5.16
N HIS A 18 -19.30 -16.46 5.50
CA HIS A 18 -19.34 -15.94 6.87
C HIS A 18 -18.05 -16.16 7.69
N GLY A 19 -16.90 -16.24 7.00
CA GLY A 19 -15.58 -16.35 7.61
C GLY A 19 -15.07 -15.01 8.20
N ARG A 20 -13.77 -14.95 8.51
CA ARG A 20 -13.12 -13.75 9.09
C ARG A 20 -13.29 -12.52 8.21
N ALA A 21 -13.15 -12.66 6.89
CA ALA A 21 -13.32 -11.57 5.96
C ALA A 21 -14.71 -10.93 6.09
N PHE A 22 -15.78 -11.74 6.11
CA PHE A 22 -17.15 -11.25 6.29
C PHE A 22 -17.31 -10.36 7.53
N VAL A 23 -16.84 -10.83 8.70
CA VAL A 23 -16.94 -10.06 9.96
C VAL A 23 -16.22 -8.72 9.86
N ASN A 24 -15.01 -8.73 9.31
CA ASN A 24 -14.19 -7.52 9.21
C ASN A 24 -14.71 -6.54 8.13
N TYR A 25 -15.31 -7.03 7.04
CA TYR A 25 -15.97 -6.16 6.06
C TYR A 25 -17.26 -5.54 6.61
N GLN A 26 -18.02 -6.29 7.42
CA GLN A 26 -19.16 -5.68 8.12
C GLN A 26 -18.72 -4.59 9.10
N ALA A 27 -17.59 -4.76 9.78
CA ALA A 27 -17.05 -3.76 10.70
C ALA A 27 -16.64 -2.44 9.99
N LEU A 28 -16.46 -2.42 8.68
CA LEU A 28 -16.20 -1.18 7.92
C LEU A 28 -17.34 -0.16 8.04
N SER A 29 -18.59 -0.61 8.23
CA SER A 29 -19.73 0.29 8.44
C SER A 29 -19.63 1.10 9.74
N GLY A 30 -18.82 0.66 10.70
CA GLY A 30 -18.54 1.34 11.96
C GLY A 30 -17.27 2.20 11.95
N VAL A 31 -16.59 2.33 10.82
CA VAL A 31 -15.41 3.22 10.69
C VAL A 31 -15.88 4.66 10.72
N GLU A 32 -15.35 5.43 11.69
CA GLU A 32 -15.56 6.87 11.72
C GLU A 32 -14.58 7.56 10.79
N VAL A 33 -15.07 8.54 10.03
CA VAL A 33 -14.28 9.30 9.06
C VAL A 33 -14.30 10.77 9.43
N LYS A 34 -13.12 11.37 9.50
CA LYS A 34 -12.93 12.81 9.63
C LYS A 34 -12.36 13.33 8.32
N ASP A 35 -13.15 14.10 7.55
CA ASP A 35 -12.66 14.83 6.39
C ASP A 35 -11.78 15.99 6.85
N MET A 36 -10.66 16.18 6.18
CA MET A 36 -9.65 17.19 6.51
C MET A 36 -9.22 17.93 5.24
N THR A 37 -8.79 19.17 5.41
CA THR A 37 -8.12 19.93 4.35
C THR A 37 -6.74 20.35 4.85
N ILE A 38 -5.70 19.94 4.14
CA ILE A 38 -4.29 20.22 4.48
C ILE A 38 -3.71 21.09 3.36
N ASP A 39 -3.57 22.40 3.60
CA ASP A 39 -3.12 23.38 2.60
C ASP A 39 -3.87 23.30 1.26
N GLY A 40 -5.16 23.01 1.29
CA GLY A 40 -6.00 22.83 0.12
C GLY A 40 -6.11 21.39 -0.39
N PHE A 41 -5.25 20.48 0.08
CA PHE A 41 -5.31 19.05 -0.24
C PHE A 41 -6.41 18.37 0.57
N PRO A 42 -7.34 17.63 -0.06
CA PRO A 42 -8.35 16.87 0.65
C PRO A 42 -7.74 15.60 1.25
N ALA A 43 -7.73 15.50 2.55
CA ALA A 43 -7.28 14.30 3.28
C ALA A 43 -8.42 13.72 4.11
N LYS A 44 -8.27 12.48 4.53
CA LYS A 44 -9.22 11.78 5.41
C LYS A 44 -8.47 11.15 6.57
N LEU A 45 -9.13 11.06 7.73
CA LEU A 45 -8.65 10.28 8.86
C LEU A 45 -9.72 9.26 9.24
N PHE A 46 -9.34 7.97 9.22
CA PHE A 46 -10.19 6.84 9.57
C PHE A 46 -9.87 6.35 10.97
N PHE A 47 -10.89 6.22 11.81
CA PHE A 47 -10.82 5.46 13.04
C PHE A 47 -11.32 4.04 12.79
N ASN A 48 -10.41 3.08 12.76
CA ASN A 48 -10.72 1.66 12.52
C ASN A 48 -10.07 0.77 13.59
N PRO A 49 -10.76 0.46 14.71
CA PRO A 49 -10.21 -0.36 15.79
C PRO A 49 -9.78 -1.77 15.36
N ALA A 50 -10.40 -2.33 14.29
CA ALA A 50 -10.05 -3.65 13.80
C ALA A 50 -8.62 -3.73 13.24
N ARG A 51 -7.99 -2.59 12.97
CA ARG A 51 -6.64 -2.51 12.42
C ARG A 51 -5.51 -2.41 13.45
N VAL A 52 -5.80 -2.49 14.75
CA VAL A 52 -4.79 -2.40 15.81
C VAL A 52 -3.62 -3.36 15.57
N ARG A 53 -3.89 -4.59 15.14
CA ARG A 53 -2.85 -5.59 14.84
C ARG A 53 -1.96 -5.18 13.66
N SER A 54 -2.52 -4.55 12.62
CA SER A 54 -1.74 -4.08 11.47
C SER A 54 -0.87 -2.88 11.83
N VAL A 55 -1.40 -1.91 12.59
CA VAL A 55 -0.68 -0.71 13.04
C VAL A 55 0.48 -1.09 13.97
N MET A 56 0.27 -2.10 14.83
CA MET A 56 1.24 -2.59 15.82
C MET A 56 2.05 -3.79 15.34
N ALA A 57 1.98 -4.13 14.04
CA ALA A 57 2.70 -5.28 13.52
C ALA A 57 4.20 -5.20 13.83
N ASP A 58 4.71 -6.26 14.45
CA ASP A 58 6.15 -6.45 14.64
C ASP A 58 6.70 -7.14 13.39
N VAL A 59 7.52 -6.40 12.66
CA VAL A 59 8.21 -6.85 11.45
C VAL A 59 9.74 -6.98 11.66
N SER A 60 10.15 -7.11 12.93
CA SER A 60 11.55 -7.40 13.26
C SER A 60 11.99 -8.75 12.66
N PRO A 61 13.27 -8.92 12.32
CA PRO A 61 13.78 -10.19 11.81
C PRO A 61 13.44 -11.38 12.73
N GLU A 62 13.49 -11.18 14.04
CA GLU A 62 13.16 -12.19 15.05
C GLU A 62 11.67 -12.57 15.03
N ALA A 63 10.79 -11.60 14.84
CA ALA A 63 9.34 -11.84 14.75
C ALA A 63 8.99 -12.58 13.43
N LEU A 64 9.62 -12.18 12.33
CA LEU A 64 9.41 -12.80 11.02
C LEU A 64 9.88 -14.26 11.00
N GLN A 65 11.01 -14.58 11.61
CA GLN A 65 11.52 -15.96 11.68
C GLN A 65 10.65 -16.89 12.53
N LYS A 66 9.93 -16.36 13.51
CA LYS A 66 9.11 -17.16 14.44
C LYS A 66 7.71 -17.44 13.94
N ARG A 67 7.23 -16.75 12.90
CA ARG A 67 5.90 -16.92 12.37
C ARG A 67 5.90 -17.69 11.05
N ALA A 68 4.85 -18.48 10.81
CA ALA A 68 4.55 -18.94 9.47
C ALA A 68 4.17 -17.75 8.57
N CYS A 69 4.56 -17.80 7.31
CA CYS A 69 4.16 -16.78 6.34
C CYS A 69 2.67 -16.93 6.02
N PHE A 70 1.88 -15.93 6.36
CA PHE A 70 0.42 -15.93 6.11
C PHE A 70 0.03 -15.63 4.65
N LEU A 71 1.01 -15.31 3.78
CA LEU A 71 0.79 -15.15 2.34
C LEU A 71 1.11 -16.41 1.53
N CYS A 72 1.87 -17.36 2.11
CA CYS A 72 2.07 -18.67 1.51
C CYS A 72 0.79 -19.52 1.55
N PRO A 73 0.62 -20.48 0.62
CA PRO A 73 -0.55 -21.36 0.60
C PRO A 73 -0.83 -22.07 1.96
N ASP A 74 0.22 -22.48 2.65
CA ASP A 74 0.12 -23.19 3.94
C ASP A 74 -0.27 -22.25 5.11
N GLY A 75 -0.20 -20.93 4.92
CA GLY A 75 -0.54 -19.93 5.94
C GLY A 75 -1.92 -19.30 5.76
N LEU A 76 -2.73 -19.81 4.83
CA LEU A 76 -4.02 -19.21 4.50
C LEU A 76 -5.04 -19.36 5.62
N GLU A 77 -5.91 -18.38 5.73
CA GLU A 77 -7.09 -18.46 6.58
C GLU A 77 -8.05 -19.56 6.06
N PRO A 78 -8.73 -20.26 6.95
CA PRO A 78 -9.80 -21.17 6.55
C PRO A 78 -10.83 -20.45 5.67
N LEU A 79 -11.26 -21.09 4.61
CA LEU A 79 -12.24 -20.58 3.62
C LEU A 79 -11.76 -19.40 2.76
N GLN A 80 -10.49 -19.01 2.83
CA GLN A 80 -9.93 -17.97 1.95
C GLN A 80 -9.82 -18.50 0.52
N LEU A 81 -10.48 -17.81 -0.41
CA LEU A 81 -10.45 -18.15 -1.82
C LEU A 81 -9.25 -17.46 -2.51
N THR A 82 -8.80 -18.06 -3.61
CA THR A 82 -7.67 -17.55 -4.39
C THR A 82 -8.03 -17.54 -5.88
N THR A 83 -7.80 -16.38 -6.52
CA THR A 83 -7.72 -16.27 -7.97
C THR A 83 -6.25 -16.26 -8.36
N VAL A 84 -5.86 -17.10 -9.31
CA VAL A 84 -4.50 -17.14 -9.84
C VAL A 84 -4.42 -16.20 -11.03
N TRP A 85 -3.36 -15.39 -11.09
CA TRP A 85 -3.08 -14.53 -12.22
C TRP A 85 -1.62 -14.69 -12.66
N ASP A 86 -1.44 -15.03 -13.93
CA ASP A 86 -0.13 -15.14 -14.58
C ASP A 86 0.18 -13.83 -15.28
N SER A 87 1.25 -13.17 -14.85
CA SER A 87 1.74 -11.95 -15.48
C SER A 87 2.31 -12.25 -16.86
N PRO A 88 2.16 -11.35 -17.85
CA PRO A 88 2.89 -11.43 -19.11
C PRO A 88 4.42 -11.50 -18.96
N THR A 89 4.94 -11.08 -17.82
CA THR A 89 6.38 -11.17 -17.46
C THR A 89 6.81 -12.59 -17.04
N GLY A 90 5.86 -13.55 -16.93
CA GLY A 90 6.12 -14.92 -16.50
C GLY A 90 6.03 -15.15 -14.98
N GLN A 91 5.71 -14.14 -14.20
CA GLN A 91 5.48 -14.27 -12.76
C GLN A 91 4.03 -14.65 -12.48
N THR A 92 3.80 -15.51 -11.49
CA THR A 92 2.46 -15.92 -11.04
C THR A 92 2.13 -15.25 -9.71
N TYR A 93 0.91 -14.75 -9.58
CA TYR A 93 0.39 -14.12 -8.37
C TYR A 93 -0.91 -14.77 -7.91
N PHE A 94 -1.10 -14.77 -6.60
CA PHE A 94 -2.32 -15.17 -5.94
C PHE A 94 -3.10 -13.94 -5.46
N ILE A 95 -4.27 -13.72 -6.03
CA ILE A 95 -5.17 -12.62 -5.62
C ILE A 95 -6.18 -13.19 -4.63
N ARG A 96 -6.29 -12.54 -3.46
CA ARG A 96 -7.12 -12.96 -2.34
C ARG A 96 -7.82 -11.76 -1.71
N VAL A 97 -8.99 -11.97 -1.14
CA VAL A 97 -9.66 -10.96 -0.32
C VAL A 97 -8.76 -10.62 0.87
N ASN A 98 -8.49 -9.34 1.11
CA ASN A 98 -7.74 -8.94 2.29
C ASN A 98 -8.62 -9.12 3.53
N PRO A 99 -8.24 -9.98 4.50
CA PRO A 99 -9.08 -10.25 5.67
C PRO A 99 -9.12 -9.09 6.69
N PHE A 100 -8.29 -8.07 6.51
CA PHE A 100 -8.24 -6.85 7.34
C PHE A 100 -8.41 -5.60 6.46
N PRO A 101 -9.61 -5.36 5.91
CA PRO A 101 -9.81 -4.34 4.91
C PRO A 101 -9.65 -2.91 5.46
N ILE A 102 -9.26 -2.01 4.58
CA ILE A 102 -9.32 -0.55 4.79
C ILE A 102 -10.54 0.01 4.04
N PHE A 103 -10.75 -0.50 2.84
CA PHE A 103 -11.84 -0.13 1.94
C PHE A 103 -12.66 -1.37 1.56
N ASN A 104 -13.84 -1.15 1.05
CA ASN A 104 -14.59 -2.22 0.41
C ASN A 104 -13.82 -2.72 -0.83
N HIS A 105 -13.93 -4.02 -1.17
CA HIS A 105 -13.16 -4.63 -2.27
C HIS A 105 -11.63 -4.42 -2.14
N HIS A 106 -11.08 -4.72 -0.98
CA HIS A 106 -9.65 -4.68 -0.72
C HIS A 106 -9.04 -6.08 -0.95
N PHE A 107 -8.05 -6.17 -1.84
CA PHE A 107 -7.39 -7.42 -2.19
C PHE A 107 -5.90 -7.38 -1.85
N THR A 108 -5.34 -8.55 -1.55
CA THR A 108 -3.90 -8.79 -1.44
C THR A 108 -3.48 -9.63 -2.63
N ILE A 109 -2.41 -9.23 -3.31
CA ILE A 109 -1.88 -9.86 -4.52
C ILE A 109 -0.44 -10.29 -4.22
N SER A 110 -0.27 -11.53 -3.79
CA SER A 110 1.03 -12.05 -3.37
C SER A 110 1.71 -12.86 -4.47
N SER A 111 3.04 -12.80 -4.57
CA SER A 111 3.79 -13.72 -5.41
C SER A 111 3.42 -15.18 -5.06
N ALA A 112 3.38 -16.05 -6.06
CA ALA A 112 3.14 -17.48 -5.85
C ALA A 112 4.34 -18.17 -5.17
N ILE A 113 5.52 -17.58 -5.25
CA ILE A 113 6.73 -18.05 -4.57
C ILE A 113 7.02 -17.20 -3.34
N HIS A 114 7.60 -17.81 -2.31
CA HIS A 114 8.04 -17.09 -1.12
C HIS A 114 9.35 -16.37 -1.42
N GLU A 115 9.26 -15.10 -1.68
CA GLU A 115 10.37 -14.20 -1.97
C GLU A 115 10.20 -12.87 -1.24
N ARG A 116 11.28 -12.17 -0.99
CA ARG A 116 11.27 -10.90 -0.25
C ARG A 116 10.46 -9.81 -0.96
N GLN A 117 9.90 -8.92 -0.15
CA GLN A 117 9.25 -7.71 -0.63
C GLN A 117 10.26 -6.81 -1.34
N THR A 118 10.27 -6.84 -2.68
CA THR A 118 11.18 -6.10 -3.56
C THR A 118 10.43 -5.63 -4.80
N PHE A 119 10.45 -4.33 -5.10
CA PHE A 119 9.62 -3.75 -6.15
C PHE A 119 10.17 -3.96 -7.57
N ALA A 120 11.46 -3.70 -7.78
CA ALA A 120 12.03 -3.58 -9.12
C ALA A 120 11.77 -4.80 -10.04
N PRO A 121 11.90 -6.08 -9.60
CA PRO A 121 11.60 -7.23 -10.42
C PRO A 121 10.11 -7.40 -10.77
N HIS A 122 9.22 -6.72 -10.05
CA HIS A 122 7.78 -6.85 -10.13
C HIS A 122 7.09 -5.60 -10.70
N MET A 123 7.87 -4.58 -11.05
CA MET A 123 7.37 -3.28 -11.51
C MET A 123 6.47 -3.41 -12.75
N GLU A 124 6.91 -4.14 -13.76
CA GLU A 124 6.13 -4.37 -14.99
C GLU A 124 4.85 -5.16 -14.71
N SER A 125 4.91 -6.17 -13.83
CA SER A 125 3.72 -6.91 -13.40
C SER A 125 2.69 -6.02 -12.70
N MET A 126 3.12 -5.03 -11.91
CA MET A 126 2.21 -4.06 -11.29
C MET A 126 1.44 -3.23 -12.34
N LEU A 127 2.11 -2.81 -13.41
CA LEU A 127 1.48 -2.06 -14.49
C LEU A 127 0.50 -2.94 -15.30
N HIS A 128 0.85 -4.19 -15.57
CA HIS A 128 -0.06 -5.15 -16.18
C HIS A 128 -1.27 -5.47 -15.31
N LEU A 129 -1.12 -5.54 -13.99
CA LEU A 129 -2.25 -5.67 -13.05
C LEU A 129 -3.18 -4.45 -13.13
N ALA A 130 -2.61 -3.23 -13.15
CA ALA A 130 -3.39 -2.01 -13.28
C ALA A 130 -4.17 -1.98 -14.61
N GLU A 131 -3.55 -2.39 -15.73
CA GLU A 131 -4.20 -2.49 -17.04
C GLU A 131 -5.30 -3.57 -17.06
N ALA A 132 -5.06 -4.73 -16.42
CA ALA A 132 -6.02 -5.82 -16.34
C ALA A 132 -7.23 -5.52 -15.44
N MET A 133 -7.10 -4.55 -14.54
CA MET A 133 -8.12 -4.13 -13.56
C MET A 133 -8.22 -2.60 -13.48
N PRO A 134 -8.66 -1.90 -14.55
CA PRO A 134 -8.71 -0.43 -14.58
C PRO A 134 -9.68 0.17 -13.55
N GLU A 135 -10.56 -0.63 -12.96
CA GLU A 135 -11.43 -0.23 -11.86
C GLU A 135 -10.71 -0.16 -10.49
N MET A 136 -9.47 -0.62 -10.45
CA MET A 136 -8.68 -0.74 -9.22
C MET A 136 -7.42 0.12 -9.28
N SER A 137 -6.99 0.58 -8.11
CA SER A 137 -5.65 1.11 -7.89
C SER A 137 -4.81 0.03 -7.21
N ILE A 138 -3.67 -0.28 -7.82
CA ILE A 138 -2.70 -1.25 -7.30
C ILE A 138 -1.67 -0.48 -6.48
N PHE A 139 -1.34 -0.96 -5.28
CA PHE A 139 -0.33 -0.28 -4.48
C PHE A 139 0.67 -1.23 -3.84
N TYR A 140 1.84 -0.69 -3.58
CA TYR A 140 2.98 -1.37 -3.00
C TYR A 140 3.46 -0.65 -1.75
N ASN A 141 3.62 -1.41 -0.66
CA ASN A 141 4.31 -0.97 0.53
C ASN A 141 5.73 -1.55 0.52
N GLY A 142 6.73 -0.70 0.53
CA GLY A 142 8.11 -1.15 0.70
C GLY A 142 8.33 -1.85 2.05
N PRO A 143 9.36 -2.70 2.21
CA PRO A 143 9.57 -3.52 3.40
C PRO A 143 9.67 -2.71 4.70
N MET A 144 10.19 -1.49 4.64
CA MET A 144 10.30 -0.54 5.77
C MET A 144 9.29 0.60 5.68
N CYS A 145 8.23 0.46 4.88
CA CYS A 145 7.25 1.50 4.55
C CYS A 145 5.82 1.00 4.67
N GLY A 146 5.51 0.24 5.72
CA GLY A 146 4.16 -0.23 6.02
C GLY A 146 3.81 -1.63 5.50
N ALA A 147 4.75 -2.37 4.90
CA ALA A 147 4.53 -3.79 4.58
C ALA A 147 4.41 -4.61 5.87
N SER A 148 3.30 -5.34 6.04
CA SER A 148 3.10 -6.24 7.19
C SER A 148 3.74 -7.64 6.98
N ALA A 149 4.12 -7.96 5.74
CA ALA A 149 4.84 -9.17 5.36
C ALA A 149 6.04 -8.81 4.46
N PRO A 150 7.10 -8.17 4.99
CA PRO A 150 8.27 -7.79 4.21
C PRO A 150 9.10 -9.01 3.76
N ASP A 151 8.79 -10.18 4.28
CA ASP A 151 9.35 -11.48 3.93
C ASP A 151 8.67 -12.15 2.72
N HIS A 152 7.57 -11.58 2.20
CA HIS A 152 6.84 -12.15 1.06
C HIS A 152 6.32 -11.05 0.12
N MET A 153 6.79 -11.06 -1.12
CA MET A 153 6.42 -10.09 -2.14
C MET A 153 4.90 -10.05 -2.36
N HIS A 154 4.34 -8.86 -2.23
CA HIS A 154 2.92 -8.64 -2.47
C HIS A 154 2.61 -7.21 -2.86
N PHE A 155 1.57 -7.06 -3.67
CA PHE A 155 0.83 -5.83 -3.88
C PHE A 155 -0.51 -5.90 -3.14
N GLN A 156 -1.20 -4.78 -3.12
CA GLN A 156 -2.59 -4.70 -2.70
C GLN A 156 -3.39 -3.94 -3.76
N ALA A 157 -4.70 -4.18 -3.81
CA ALA A 157 -5.59 -3.49 -4.74
C ALA A 157 -6.84 -3.00 -4.00
N VAL A 158 -7.26 -1.78 -4.32
CA VAL A 158 -8.47 -1.14 -3.80
C VAL A 158 -9.21 -0.44 -4.96
N PRO A 159 -10.51 -0.15 -4.83
CA PRO A 159 -11.22 0.60 -5.85
C PRO A 159 -10.51 1.91 -6.18
N ARG A 160 -10.58 2.31 -7.46
CA ARG A 160 -10.12 3.63 -7.90
C ARG A 160 -10.76 4.73 -7.07
N HIS A 161 -10.05 5.86 -6.92
CA HIS A 161 -10.49 7.02 -6.15
C HIS A 161 -10.64 6.77 -4.63
N SER A 162 -10.05 5.67 -4.13
CA SER A 162 -9.99 5.41 -2.68
C SER A 162 -9.01 6.33 -1.97
N MET A 163 -7.98 6.77 -2.66
CA MET A 163 -6.93 7.63 -2.10
C MET A 163 -6.95 9.01 -2.76
N PRO A 164 -7.08 10.11 -2.00
CA PRO A 164 -7.16 11.47 -2.53
C PRO A 164 -6.06 11.86 -3.53
N MET A 165 -4.83 11.33 -3.36
CA MET A 165 -3.71 11.59 -4.26
C MET A 165 -3.96 11.13 -5.70
N GLU A 166 -4.89 10.20 -5.94
CA GLU A 166 -5.24 9.76 -7.30
C GLU A 166 -5.93 10.88 -8.10
N ASP A 167 -6.74 11.69 -7.43
CA ASP A 167 -7.55 12.75 -8.05
C ASP A 167 -6.96 14.14 -7.82
N HIS A 168 -6.19 14.30 -6.74
CA HIS A 168 -5.63 15.57 -6.28
C HIS A 168 -4.14 15.39 -5.98
N PHE A 169 -3.34 15.14 -7.02
CA PHE A 169 -1.89 14.98 -6.84
C PHE A 169 -1.27 16.25 -6.27
N ASP A 170 -0.64 16.14 -5.10
CA ASP A 170 0.02 17.26 -4.41
C ASP A 170 1.36 16.83 -3.82
N THR A 171 2.44 17.37 -4.39
CA THR A 171 3.81 17.12 -3.91
C THR A 171 4.07 17.68 -2.52
N ASN A 172 3.33 18.75 -2.09
CA ASN A 172 3.51 19.35 -0.78
C ASN A 172 2.94 18.50 0.36
N TYR A 173 1.96 17.62 0.05
CA TYR A 173 1.42 16.73 1.06
C TYR A 173 2.43 15.65 1.46
N ALA A 174 3.04 14.95 0.50
CA ALA A 174 3.81 13.74 0.77
C ALA A 174 5.10 13.54 -0.04
N ASN A 175 5.70 14.59 -0.61
CA ASN A 175 6.90 14.51 -1.45
C ASN A 175 6.87 13.33 -2.43
N ALA A 176 6.12 13.48 -3.50
CA ALA A 176 5.86 12.41 -4.44
C ALA A 176 6.16 12.82 -5.88
N VAL A 177 6.42 11.84 -6.72
CA VAL A 177 6.55 12.02 -8.18
C VAL A 177 5.41 11.27 -8.88
N LEU A 178 4.72 11.96 -9.77
CA LEU A 178 3.72 11.37 -10.65
C LEU A 178 4.34 11.08 -12.03
N VAL A 179 4.30 9.83 -12.44
CA VAL A 179 4.65 9.36 -13.78
C VAL A 179 3.38 9.07 -14.56
N GLN A 180 3.22 9.69 -15.75
CA GLN A 180 2.08 9.45 -16.64
C GLN A 180 2.58 9.24 -18.08
N LYS A 181 2.23 8.13 -18.71
CA LYS A 181 2.52 7.80 -20.10
C LYS A 181 1.37 7.04 -20.75
N SER A 182 1.29 7.13 -22.07
CA SER A 182 0.25 6.48 -22.85
C SER A 182 0.56 5.03 -23.22
N ASP A 183 1.81 4.61 -23.11
CA ASP A 183 2.26 3.27 -23.41
C ASP A 183 3.16 2.70 -22.30
N LEU A 184 3.15 1.39 -22.17
CA LEU A 184 3.82 0.66 -21.12
C LEU A 184 5.35 0.88 -21.12
N GLN A 185 5.98 0.81 -22.28
CA GLN A 185 7.46 0.87 -22.38
C GLN A 185 7.99 2.25 -22.00
N SER A 186 7.35 3.32 -22.47
CA SER A 186 7.69 4.69 -22.06
C SER A 186 7.41 4.91 -20.58
N HIS A 187 6.38 4.25 -20.02
CA HIS A 187 6.07 4.37 -18.61
C HIS A 187 7.12 3.66 -17.75
N LEU A 188 7.51 2.45 -18.11
CA LEU A 188 8.57 1.69 -17.44
C LEU A 188 9.89 2.47 -17.43
N ALA A 189 10.34 2.97 -18.59
CA ALA A 189 11.58 3.75 -18.68
C ALA A 189 11.55 5.03 -17.82
N ALA A 190 10.40 5.71 -17.76
CA ALA A 190 10.23 6.89 -16.91
C ALA A 190 10.20 6.53 -15.42
N LEU A 191 9.57 5.43 -15.06
CA LEU A 191 9.49 4.94 -13.69
C LEU A 191 10.86 4.47 -13.19
N GLU A 192 11.63 3.72 -13.99
CA GLU A 192 13.02 3.34 -13.69
C GLU A 192 13.87 4.56 -13.37
N LYS A 193 13.74 5.62 -14.21
CA LYS A 193 14.46 6.88 -13.96
C LYS A 193 14.07 7.52 -12.63
N VAL A 194 12.78 7.53 -12.29
CA VAL A 194 12.30 8.08 -11.01
C VAL A 194 12.82 7.24 -9.84
N LEU A 195 12.77 5.91 -9.96
CA LEU A 195 13.26 5.02 -8.90
C LEU A 195 14.78 5.15 -8.69
N SER A 196 15.54 5.42 -9.75
CA SER A 196 16.99 5.67 -9.65
C SER A 196 17.37 6.95 -8.89
N MET A 197 16.41 7.85 -8.65
CA MET A 197 16.62 9.06 -7.83
C MET A 197 16.57 8.74 -6.32
N ALA A 198 16.06 7.59 -5.94
CA ALA A 198 16.02 7.18 -4.54
C ALA A 198 17.42 6.81 -4.05
N SER A 199 17.89 7.49 -3.01
CA SER A 199 19.11 7.09 -2.31
C SER A 199 18.80 5.90 -1.39
N ILE A 200 19.64 4.87 -1.41
CA ILE A 200 19.66 3.90 -0.30
C ILE A 200 20.21 4.67 0.89
N PRO A 201 19.49 4.81 2.01
CA PRO A 201 20.00 5.53 3.16
C PRO A 201 21.33 4.92 3.60
N GLU A 202 22.40 5.73 3.71
CA GLU A 202 23.72 5.27 4.21
C GLU A 202 23.62 4.58 5.58
N ASN A 203 22.53 4.84 6.32
CA ASN A 203 22.21 4.28 7.62
C ASN A 203 21.10 3.21 7.60
N ALA A 204 20.74 2.64 6.45
CA ALA A 204 19.78 1.53 6.42
C ALA A 204 20.20 0.34 7.30
N SER A 205 21.49 0.28 7.64
CA SER A 205 22.09 -0.66 8.60
C SER A 205 22.06 -0.22 10.07
N GLN A 206 21.60 1.01 10.41
CA GLN A 206 21.80 1.57 11.77
C GLN A 206 20.55 1.99 12.55
N THR A 207 19.37 2.10 11.94
CA THR A 207 18.17 2.65 12.60
C THR A 207 17.15 1.63 13.09
N GLY A 208 17.51 0.38 13.21
CA GLY A 208 16.86 -0.53 14.15
C GLY A 208 17.85 -0.84 15.23
N SER A 209 17.50 -0.72 16.52
CA SER A 209 18.28 -1.26 17.63
C SER A 209 18.47 -2.78 17.41
N LEU A 210 19.40 -3.13 16.55
CA LEU A 210 19.80 -4.50 16.30
C LEU A 210 20.83 -4.82 17.37
N THR A 211 20.43 -5.64 18.33
CA THR A 211 21.37 -6.37 19.20
C THR A 211 22.45 -7.01 18.36
N ALA A 212 23.69 -6.91 18.84
CA ALA A 212 24.89 -7.43 18.19
C ALA A 212 24.70 -8.89 17.73
N GLY A 213 24.68 -9.13 16.41
CA GLY A 213 24.57 -10.49 15.85
C GLY A 213 23.94 -10.58 14.45
N ALA A 214 23.28 -9.55 13.95
CA ALA A 214 22.71 -9.58 12.60
C ALA A 214 23.78 -9.33 11.54
N SER A 215 23.89 -10.24 10.57
CA SER A 215 24.82 -10.16 9.44
C SER A 215 24.59 -8.87 8.63
N ARG A 216 25.66 -8.11 8.37
CA ARG A 216 25.71 -6.79 7.74
C ARG A 216 25.44 -6.78 6.23
N THR A 217 24.94 -7.83 5.61
CA THR A 217 25.02 -8.03 4.15
C THR A 217 23.69 -8.05 3.41
N GLU A 218 22.58 -7.69 4.03
CA GLU A 218 21.31 -7.67 3.32
C GLU A 218 20.90 -6.24 2.97
N GLU A 219 21.25 -5.80 1.75
CA GLU A 219 20.76 -4.57 1.15
C GLU A 219 19.24 -4.65 1.02
N TRP A 220 18.52 -3.80 1.77
CA TRP A 220 17.11 -3.56 1.59
C TRP A 220 16.94 -2.59 0.42
N GLU A 221 15.84 -2.73 -0.32
CA GLU A 221 15.53 -1.74 -1.35
C GLU A 221 15.32 -0.34 -0.74
N PRO A 222 15.44 0.74 -1.53
CA PRO A 222 15.12 2.09 -1.06
C PRO A 222 13.71 2.16 -0.47
N ARG A 223 13.52 3.08 0.46
CA ARG A 223 12.23 3.26 1.12
C ARG A 223 11.27 4.00 0.22
N TRP A 224 10.24 3.33 -0.24
CA TRP A 224 9.17 3.92 -1.04
C TRP A 224 7.81 3.27 -0.80
N ASN A 225 6.77 4.03 -1.16
CA ASN A 225 5.42 3.55 -1.35
C ASN A 225 4.99 3.90 -2.78
N ILE A 226 4.20 3.06 -3.42
CA ILE A 226 3.86 3.25 -4.83
C ILE A 226 2.37 2.97 -5.04
N ILE A 227 1.70 3.81 -5.83
CA ILE A 227 0.34 3.58 -6.32
C ILE A 227 0.39 3.58 -7.85
N SER A 228 -0.22 2.60 -8.50
CA SER A 228 -0.37 2.57 -9.95
C SER A 228 -1.81 2.29 -10.35
N TRP A 229 -2.24 2.92 -11.43
CA TRP A 229 -3.53 2.68 -12.04
C TRP A 229 -3.48 2.92 -13.55
N TYR A 230 -4.46 2.37 -14.24
CA TYR A 230 -4.62 2.54 -15.67
C TYR A 230 -5.94 3.23 -15.99
N GLU A 231 -5.89 4.20 -16.90
CA GLU A 231 -7.05 4.86 -17.48
C GLU A 231 -7.21 4.37 -18.92
N PRO A 232 -8.24 3.57 -19.23
CA PRO A 232 -8.48 3.13 -20.60
C PRO A 232 -8.91 4.30 -21.47
N VAL A 233 -8.87 4.10 -22.80
CA VAL A 233 -9.43 5.06 -23.76
C VAL A 233 -10.87 5.38 -23.36
N SER A 234 -11.22 6.66 -23.31
CA SER A 234 -12.60 7.07 -23.09
C SER A 234 -13.52 6.44 -24.15
N SER A 235 -14.75 6.09 -23.72
CA SER A 235 -15.76 5.49 -24.62
C SER A 235 -15.83 6.25 -25.95
N PRO A 236 -16.05 5.57 -27.08
CA PRO A 236 -16.22 6.19 -28.42
C PRO A 236 -17.28 7.28 -28.46
N ASN A 237 -18.20 7.31 -27.47
CA ASN A 237 -19.25 8.32 -27.34
C ASN A 237 -18.86 9.52 -26.47
N SER A 238 -17.62 9.58 -25.96
CA SER A 238 -17.11 10.75 -25.25
C SER A 238 -16.76 11.85 -26.24
N LEU A 239 -17.23 13.09 -25.99
CA LEU A 239 -16.89 14.27 -26.78
C LEU A 239 -15.40 14.62 -26.74
N ILE A 240 -14.64 14.03 -25.82
CA ILE A 240 -13.19 14.23 -25.67
C ILE A 240 -12.54 12.84 -25.73
N ALA A 241 -11.86 12.53 -26.86
CA ALA A 241 -11.05 11.34 -26.97
C ALA A 241 -9.82 11.48 -26.05
N SER A 242 -9.71 10.66 -25.01
CA SER A 242 -8.49 10.56 -24.22
C SER A 242 -7.67 9.35 -24.67
N SER A 243 -6.37 9.52 -24.79
CA SER A 243 -5.46 8.39 -24.93
C SER A 243 -5.42 7.56 -23.64
N PRO A 244 -5.18 6.24 -23.75
CA PRO A 244 -4.97 5.44 -22.55
C PRO A 244 -3.80 5.97 -21.74
N LYS A 245 -3.82 5.81 -20.42
CA LYS A 245 -2.74 6.30 -19.56
C LYS A 245 -2.41 5.30 -18.46
N PHE A 246 -1.14 4.98 -18.34
CA PHE A 246 -0.56 4.44 -17.12
C PHE A 246 -0.21 5.62 -16.21
N ASN A 247 -0.58 5.49 -14.96
CA ASN A 247 -0.31 6.48 -13.92
C ASN A 247 0.38 5.77 -12.76
N THR A 248 1.46 6.37 -12.25
CA THR A 248 2.15 5.85 -11.06
C THR A 248 2.61 7.01 -10.20
N ILE A 249 2.26 6.98 -8.91
CA ILE A 249 2.79 7.88 -7.90
C ILE A 249 3.83 7.13 -7.09
N VAL A 250 5.02 7.68 -6.98
CA VAL A 250 6.10 7.18 -6.14
C VAL A 250 6.28 8.15 -4.97
N PHE A 251 6.11 7.66 -3.76
CA PHE A 251 6.38 8.38 -2.52
C PHE A 251 7.73 7.93 -1.98
N PHE A 252 8.68 8.84 -1.89
CA PHE A 252 9.97 8.56 -1.28
C PHE A 252 9.86 8.69 0.24
N ARG A 253 10.46 7.75 0.95
CA ARG A 253 10.37 7.66 2.41
C ARG A 253 11.75 7.74 3.06
N ARG A 254 11.82 8.56 4.11
CA ARG A 254 13.01 8.66 4.98
C ARG A 254 12.89 7.77 6.21
N GLU A 255 11.71 7.78 6.83
CA GLU A 255 11.44 7.04 8.05
C GLU A 255 10.25 6.09 7.87
N SER A 256 10.24 4.99 8.61
CA SER A 256 9.13 4.05 8.62
C SER A 256 7.93 4.59 9.42
N ARG A 257 8.20 5.30 10.51
CA ARG A 257 7.20 5.83 11.44
C ARG A 257 7.63 7.20 11.96
N PRO A 258 6.68 8.12 12.25
CA PRO A 258 7.00 9.41 12.86
C PRO A 258 7.39 9.24 14.34
N GLN A 259 8.10 10.22 14.90
CA GLN A 259 8.62 10.18 16.29
C GLN A 259 7.50 10.04 17.31
N CYS A 260 6.32 10.61 17.06
CA CYS A 260 5.17 10.48 17.95
C CYS A 260 4.71 9.02 18.16
N PHE A 261 5.05 8.11 17.26
CA PHE A 261 4.80 6.67 17.43
C PHE A 261 5.61 6.06 18.59
N PHE A 262 6.80 6.59 18.86
CA PHE A 262 7.73 6.10 19.87
C PHE A 262 7.68 6.92 21.18
N ALA A 263 6.82 7.93 21.24
CA ALA A 263 6.66 8.78 22.41
C ALA A 263 6.14 8.00 23.65
N PRO A 264 6.29 8.52 24.88
CA PRO A 264 5.65 7.97 26.06
C PRO A 264 4.14 7.78 25.85
N GLU A 265 3.54 6.83 26.57
CA GLU A 265 2.16 6.38 26.35
C GLU A 265 1.14 7.53 26.34
N ASN A 266 1.28 8.51 27.22
CA ASN A 266 0.42 9.69 27.32
C ASN A 266 0.58 10.71 26.18
N GLU A 267 1.69 10.62 25.40
CA GLU A 267 1.99 11.52 24.28
C GLU A 267 1.93 10.80 22.93
N ARG A 268 1.90 9.48 22.97
CA ARG A 268 1.98 8.63 21.78
C ARG A 268 0.78 8.81 20.85
N ILE A 269 1.07 8.88 19.56
CA ILE A 269 0.09 8.76 18.49
C ILE A 269 0.42 7.48 17.72
N LEU A 270 -0.48 6.50 17.75
CA LEU A 270 -0.30 5.23 17.04
C LEU A 270 -0.60 5.40 15.54
N PHE A 271 0.36 6.00 14.84
CA PHE A 271 0.30 6.25 13.40
C PHE A 271 1.48 5.57 12.71
N SER A 272 1.18 4.58 11.85
CA SER A 272 2.20 3.78 11.14
C SER A 272 1.92 3.84 9.63
N PRO A 273 2.39 4.89 8.94
CA PRO A 273 1.98 5.17 7.58
C PRO A 273 2.57 4.19 6.56
N GLY A 274 1.69 3.67 5.70
CA GLY A 274 2.00 2.99 4.46
C GLY A 274 1.50 3.78 3.25
N THR A 275 1.28 3.11 2.13
CA THR A 275 0.87 3.75 0.87
C THR A 275 -0.47 4.46 0.98
N VAL A 276 -1.41 3.92 1.74
CA VAL A 276 -2.75 4.51 1.91
C VAL A 276 -2.67 5.85 2.63
N GLU A 277 -1.85 5.94 3.66
CA GLU A 277 -1.64 7.18 4.42
C GLU A 277 -0.87 8.22 3.59
N MET A 278 0.15 7.78 2.84
CA MET A 278 0.84 8.65 1.88
C MET A 278 -0.10 9.10 0.75
N GLY A 279 -1.09 8.29 0.42
CA GLY A 279 -2.15 8.58 -0.55
C GLY A 279 -3.26 9.51 -0.06
N GLY A 280 -3.21 9.95 1.20
CA GLY A 280 -4.14 10.94 1.76
C GLY A 280 -5.22 10.38 2.69
N VAL A 281 -5.16 9.09 3.11
CA VAL A 281 -6.11 8.50 4.05
C VAL A 281 -5.36 8.01 5.30
N GLY A 282 -5.26 8.85 6.32
CA GLY A 282 -4.70 8.46 7.61
C GLY A 282 -5.57 7.40 8.30
N ILE A 283 -4.94 6.40 8.92
CA ILE A 283 -5.64 5.33 9.62
C ILE A 283 -5.10 5.20 11.03
N VAL A 284 -5.99 5.25 12.01
CA VAL A 284 -5.68 5.00 13.42
C VAL A 284 -6.61 3.98 14.02
N ALA A 285 -6.09 3.23 14.99
CA ALA A 285 -6.80 2.11 15.61
C ALA A 285 -7.27 2.40 17.05
N ASN A 286 -6.87 3.53 17.65
CA ASN A 286 -7.30 3.94 18.97
C ASN A 286 -7.95 5.34 18.95
N ARG A 287 -8.93 5.52 19.81
CA ARG A 287 -9.72 6.74 19.93
C ARG A 287 -8.86 7.95 20.26
N GLU A 288 -7.94 7.81 21.16
CA GLU A 288 -7.08 8.90 21.60
C GLU A 288 -6.26 9.51 20.44
N SER A 289 -5.64 8.68 19.60
CA SER A 289 -4.95 9.16 18.40
C SER A 289 -5.91 9.84 17.41
N PHE A 290 -7.11 9.28 17.22
CA PHE A 290 -8.11 9.85 16.32
C PHE A 290 -8.55 11.27 16.77
N ASP A 291 -8.76 11.46 18.06
CA ASP A 291 -9.21 12.75 18.61
C ASP A 291 -8.08 13.82 18.58
N ARG A 292 -6.84 13.41 18.76
CA ARG A 292 -5.65 14.28 18.80
C ARG A 292 -5.14 14.70 17.42
N ILE A 293 -5.42 13.93 16.34
CA ILE A 293 -4.93 14.25 15.01
C ILE A 293 -5.77 15.37 14.39
N THR A 294 -5.17 16.54 14.23
CA THR A 294 -5.65 17.66 13.43
C THR A 294 -5.03 17.62 12.03
N PRO A 295 -5.49 18.45 11.05
CA PRO A 295 -4.84 18.59 9.75
C PRO A 295 -3.34 18.88 9.85
N GLU A 296 -2.93 19.77 10.77
CA GLU A 296 -1.53 20.15 10.99
C GLU A 296 -0.71 18.99 11.54
N VAL A 297 -1.26 18.22 12.48
CA VAL A 297 -0.62 17.05 13.06
C VAL A 297 -0.45 15.96 12.00
N LEU A 298 -1.50 15.67 11.21
CA LEU A 298 -1.41 14.70 10.12
C LEU A 298 -0.35 15.10 9.10
N ARG A 299 -0.35 16.37 8.68
CA ARG A 299 0.67 16.93 7.78
C ARG A 299 2.07 16.73 8.33
N SER A 300 2.29 17.12 9.59
CA SER A 300 3.61 16.99 10.23
C SER A 300 4.11 15.56 10.23
N MET A 301 3.24 14.60 10.59
CA MET A 301 3.58 13.17 10.60
C MET A 301 3.93 12.63 9.19
N ILE A 302 3.17 13.02 8.17
CA ILE A 302 3.44 12.61 6.78
C ILE A 302 4.75 13.22 6.29
N GLN A 303 4.99 14.50 6.51
CA GLN A 303 6.22 15.18 6.11
C GLN A 303 7.47 14.68 6.86
N GLU A 304 7.31 14.26 8.12
CA GLU A 304 8.40 13.68 8.90
C GLU A 304 8.90 12.36 8.29
N VAL A 305 7.99 11.53 7.77
CA VAL A 305 8.35 10.23 7.18
C VAL A 305 8.69 10.30 5.69
N ALA A 306 8.27 11.35 4.99
CA ALA A 306 8.58 11.57 3.59
C ALA A 306 10.02 12.03 3.41
N ASP A 307 10.69 11.54 2.37
CA ASP A 307 12.01 12.00 1.98
C ASP A 307 11.93 13.16 0.99
N LYS A 308 12.92 14.01 0.96
CA LYS A 308 13.02 15.08 -0.04
C LYS A 308 13.45 14.47 -1.37
N ILE A 309 12.76 14.84 -2.43
CA ILE A 309 13.19 14.56 -3.80
C ILE A 309 14.34 15.53 -4.08
N VAL A 310 15.53 14.99 -4.29
CA VAL A 310 16.74 15.78 -4.60
C VAL A 310 16.80 16.05 -6.10
#